data_df6ec64df9e65631b0c68dc91b711f9e
#
_entry.id   df6ec64df9e65631b0c68dc91b711f9e
#
_cell.length_a   1.000
_cell.length_b   1.000
_cell.length_c   1.000
_cell.angle_alpha   90.00
_cell.angle_beta   90.00
_cell.angle_gamma   90.00
#
_symmetry.space_group_name_H-M   'P 1'
#
loop_
_entity.id
_entity.type
_entity.pdbx_description
1 polymer ?
#
loop_
_entity_poly.entity_id
_entity_poly.type
_entity_poly.pdbx_seq_one_letter_code
_entity_poly.pdbx_strand_id
1 'polypeptide(L)'
;MKKLLYIYNPAAGRKSAKINLSDALEVFTRQGYEITVRPTQARGDAAAAAREQGPDFDRVVCCGGDGTLNETVRGVLELPRERRPVLGYIPAGTTNDFSRTLELPRTLPELAEVAGEVVLRDIDVGLAEGNPFTYVAAFGLFTDVSYSTPQVNKNLLGHFAYVLEGMGKLSNIPSYHMRVSADGGRETEGDFIYGMVGNTVSVGGLVSLPRDKVLLDDGRFEVILIRRPENGKDWQSILTALTTLELAQDGAVTGFAASEITFECGQSTAWTLDGEFGGEQAVTHVKNLPQAITIACGPGSAEKRTASKDGLAGASKSTQPS
;
A
#
# COMPACT_ATOMS: atom_id res chain seq x y z
N MET A 1 11.35 8.72 -30.40
CA MET A 1 11.73 9.31 -29.11
C MET A 1 10.73 8.78 -28.08
N LYS A 2 11.16 8.39 -26.89
CA LYS A 2 10.24 7.90 -25.84
C LYS A 2 9.43 9.08 -25.31
N LYS A 3 8.14 8.87 -25.02
CA LYS A 3 7.24 9.89 -24.48
C LYS A 3 6.97 9.67 -23.01
N LEU A 4 7.03 10.73 -22.20
CA LEU A 4 6.77 10.71 -20.78
C LEU A 4 5.69 11.73 -20.41
N LEU A 5 4.60 11.27 -19.79
CA LEU A 5 3.59 12.13 -19.15
C LEU A 5 3.96 12.31 -17.68
N TYR A 6 4.24 13.55 -17.29
CA TYR A 6 4.57 13.92 -15.92
C TYR A 6 3.35 14.55 -15.24
N ILE A 7 2.63 13.75 -14.46
CA ILE A 7 1.48 14.20 -13.68
C ILE A 7 2.01 14.74 -12.35
N TYR A 8 1.77 16.00 -12.09
CA TYR A 8 2.36 16.72 -10.98
C TYR A 8 1.29 17.39 -10.12
N ASN A 9 1.30 17.11 -8.80
CA ASN A 9 0.41 17.75 -7.84
C ASN A 9 1.08 18.97 -7.19
N PRO A 10 0.72 20.22 -7.59
CA PRO A 10 1.35 21.42 -7.07
C PRO A 10 1.04 21.68 -5.59
N ALA A 11 0.02 21.04 -5.02
CA ALA A 11 -0.33 21.13 -3.61
C ALA A 11 0.48 20.17 -2.72
N ALA A 12 1.11 19.14 -3.30
CA ALA A 12 1.98 18.23 -2.57
C ALA A 12 3.27 18.94 -2.15
N GLY A 13 3.78 18.59 -0.98
CA GLY A 13 5.10 19.06 -0.54
C GLY A 13 5.16 20.53 -0.06
N ARG A 14 4.04 21.21 0.16
CA ARG A 14 4.05 22.58 0.70
C ARG A 14 4.79 22.72 2.05
N LYS A 15 5.01 21.62 2.76
CA LYS A 15 5.74 21.55 4.05
C LYS A 15 7.12 20.90 3.95
N SER A 16 7.45 20.22 2.85
CA SER A 16 8.79 19.69 2.57
C SER A 16 9.42 20.47 1.42
N ALA A 17 10.76 20.49 1.35
CA ALA A 17 11.52 21.25 0.36
C ALA A 17 10.87 21.21 -1.02
N LYS A 18 10.65 22.39 -1.63
CA LYS A 18 10.04 22.56 -2.95
C LYS A 18 10.68 21.56 -3.90
N ILE A 19 9.87 20.63 -4.42
CA ILE A 19 10.30 19.77 -5.51
C ILE A 19 10.61 20.70 -6.67
N ASN A 20 11.88 20.77 -7.03
CA ASN A 20 12.30 21.57 -8.16
C ASN A 20 11.94 20.81 -9.44
N LEU A 21 10.83 21.22 -10.05
CA LEU A 21 10.33 20.59 -11.28
C LEU A 21 11.43 20.54 -12.36
N SER A 22 12.27 21.59 -12.45
CA SER A 22 13.35 21.66 -13.44
C SER A 22 14.35 20.51 -13.30
N ASP A 23 14.69 20.10 -12.07
CA ASP A 23 15.66 19.03 -11.83
C ASP A 23 15.13 17.67 -12.36
N ALA A 24 13.85 17.39 -12.14
CA ALA A 24 13.22 16.19 -12.68
C ALA A 24 13.17 16.20 -14.21
N LEU A 25 12.79 17.35 -14.81
CA LEU A 25 12.73 17.51 -16.26
C LEU A 25 14.11 17.35 -16.92
N GLU A 26 15.18 17.88 -16.29
CA GLU A 26 16.54 17.69 -16.76
C GLU A 26 16.94 16.22 -16.82
N VAL A 27 16.65 15.46 -15.74
CA VAL A 27 16.93 14.02 -15.67
C VAL A 27 16.19 13.29 -16.79
N PHE A 28 14.88 13.50 -16.95
CA PHE A 28 14.10 12.81 -17.98
C PHE A 28 14.55 13.18 -19.40
N THR A 29 14.93 14.45 -19.63
CA THR A 29 15.48 14.88 -20.91
C THR A 29 16.79 14.15 -21.22
N ARG A 30 17.68 14.04 -20.23
CA ARG A 30 18.94 13.29 -20.35
C ARG A 30 18.71 11.80 -20.64
N GLN A 31 17.62 11.21 -20.10
CA GLN A 31 17.19 9.85 -20.40
C GLN A 31 16.53 9.68 -21.78
N GLY A 32 16.40 10.76 -22.56
CA GLY A 32 15.88 10.76 -23.94
C GLY A 32 14.36 10.80 -24.05
N TYR A 33 13.65 11.27 -23.03
CA TYR A 33 12.20 11.45 -23.07
C TYR A 33 11.79 12.80 -23.66
N GLU A 34 10.73 12.78 -24.47
CA GLU A 34 9.88 13.93 -24.75
C GLU A 34 8.84 14.02 -23.65
N ILE A 35 8.79 15.17 -22.95
CA ILE A 35 8.06 15.28 -21.69
C ILE A 35 6.82 16.17 -21.89
N THR A 36 5.66 15.64 -21.51
CA THR A 36 4.43 16.43 -21.34
C THR A 36 4.15 16.59 -19.84
N VAL A 37 4.07 17.83 -19.37
CA VAL A 37 3.79 18.12 -17.95
C VAL A 37 2.32 18.42 -17.77
N ARG A 38 1.68 17.72 -16.82
CA ARG A 38 0.27 17.88 -16.49
C ARG A 38 0.12 18.17 -14.99
N PRO A 39 -0.01 19.46 -14.57
CA PRO A 39 -0.35 19.81 -13.21
C PRO A 39 -1.81 19.46 -12.91
N THR A 40 -2.06 18.85 -11.75
CA THR A 40 -3.42 18.61 -11.27
C THR A 40 -4.02 19.91 -10.70
N GLN A 41 -5.32 20.08 -10.84
CA GLN A 41 -6.06 21.25 -10.35
C GLN A 41 -7.08 20.87 -9.24
N ALA A 42 -7.57 19.62 -9.30
CA ALA A 42 -8.59 19.11 -8.38
C ALA A 42 -8.39 17.61 -8.13
N ARG A 43 -9.15 17.10 -7.18
CA ARG A 43 -9.25 15.65 -6.93
C ARG A 43 -9.80 14.95 -8.17
N GLY A 44 -9.19 13.82 -8.53
CA GLY A 44 -9.53 13.04 -9.72
C GLY A 44 -8.79 13.43 -10.98
N ASP A 45 -8.10 14.58 -11.01
CA ASP A 45 -7.38 15.03 -12.22
C ASP A 45 -6.25 14.09 -12.61
N ALA A 46 -5.56 13.49 -11.62
CA ALA A 46 -4.50 12.54 -11.91
C ALA A 46 -5.05 11.25 -12.54
N ALA A 47 -6.21 10.79 -12.11
CA ALA A 47 -6.88 9.64 -12.71
C ALA A 47 -7.34 9.94 -14.14
N ALA A 48 -7.98 11.10 -14.36
CA ALA A 48 -8.40 11.53 -15.68
C ALA A 48 -7.20 11.65 -16.64
N ALA A 49 -6.11 12.30 -16.23
CA ALA A 49 -4.92 12.44 -17.04
C ALA A 49 -4.28 11.08 -17.39
N ALA A 50 -4.17 10.17 -16.43
CA ALA A 50 -3.63 8.83 -16.65
C ALA A 50 -4.50 8.01 -17.61
N ARG A 51 -5.83 8.06 -17.47
CA ARG A 51 -6.77 7.36 -18.34
C ARG A 51 -6.79 7.92 -19.76
N GLU A 52 -6.89 9.25 -19.90
CA GLU A 52 -7.15 9.88 -21.19
C GLU A 52 -5.89 10.05 -22.03
N GLN A 53 -4.75 10.33 -21.39
CA GLN A 53 -3.49 10.61 -22.07
C GLN A 53 -2.49 9.46 -21.95
N GLY A 54 -2.51 8.72 -20.82
CA GLY A 54 -1.54 7.65 -20.54
C GLY A 54 -1.27 6.68 -21.69
N PRO A 55 -2.31 6.22 -22.45
CA PRO A 55 -2.11 5.30 -23.58
C PRO A 55 -1.20 5.79 -24.70
N ASP A 56 -0.97 7.09 -24.80
CA ASP A 56 -0.13 7.71 -25.84
C ASP A 56 1.32 7.93 -25.39
N PHE A 57 1.66 7.47 -24.17
CA PHE A 57 2.97 7.65 -23.55
C PHE A 57 3.60 6.31 -23.17
N ASP A 58 4.92 6.20 -23.33
CA ASP A 58 5.69 5.03 -22.89
C ASP A 58 5.80 4.97 -21.36
N ARG A 59 5.73 6.15 -20.71
CA ARG A 59 5.88 6.32 -19.28
C ARG A 59 4.88 7.36 -18.74
N VAL A 60 4.25 7.03 -17.61
CA VAL A 60 3.50 8.00 -16.81
C VAL A 60 4.18 8.12 -15.46
N VAL A 61 4.70 9.29 -15.13
CA VAL A 61 5.33 9.57 -13.85
C VAL A 61 4.39 10.41 -13.00
N CYS A 62 4.04 9.89 -11.83
CA CYS A 62 3.25 10.58 -10.82
C CYS A 62 4.18 11.27 -9.82
N CYS A 63 4.06 12.60 -9.67
CA CYS A 63 4.72 13.37 -8.63
C CYS A 63 3.69 13.93 -7.66
N GLY A 64 3.61 13.33 -6.47
CA GLY A 64 2.61 13.68 -5.46
C GLY A 64 2.70 12.82 -4.22
N GLY A 65 1.70 12.88 -3.37
CA GLY A 65 1.54 11.96 -2.22
C GLY A 65 0.86 10.67 -2.64
N ASP A 66 0.63 9.79 -1.64
CA ASP A 66 0.01 8.48 -1.84
C ASP A 66 -1.38 8.60 -2.51
N GLY A 67 -2.18 9.62 -2.18
CA GLY A 67 -3.47 9.88 -2.83
C GLY A 67 -3.35 10.22 -4.33
N THR A 68 -2.31 10.97 -4.74
CA THR A 68 -2.07 11.27 -6.17
C THR A 68 -1.62 10.00 -6.92
N LEU A 69 -0.82 9.16 -6.27
CA LEU A 69 -0.43 7.86 -6.82
C LEU A 69 -1.66 6.95 -6.98
N ASN A 70 -2.51 6.85 -5.95
CA ASN A 70 -3.75 6.07 -6.01
C ASN A 70 -4.66 6.53 -7.16
N GLU A 71 -4.86 7.84 -7.33
CA GLU A 71 -5.62 8.37 -8.46
C GLU A 71 -4.99 7.98 -9.80
N THR A 72 -3.66 8.10 -9.94
CA THR A 72 -2.95 7.71 -11.17
C THR A 72 -3.13 6.23 -11.48
N VAL A 73 -2.97 5.36 -10.47
CA VAL A 73 -3.20 3.91 -10.60
C VAL A 73 -4.64 3.62 -10.99
N ARG A 74 -5.62 4.29 -10.35
CA ARG A 74 -7.04 4.15 -10.71
C ARG A 74 -7.29 4.44 -12.19
N GLY A 75 -6.75 5.56 -12.69
CA GLY A 75 -6.89 5.91 -14.11
C GLY A 75 -6.25 4.90 -15.06
N VAL A 76 -5.10 4.33 -14.68
CA VAL A 76 -4.41 3.29 -15.45
C VAL A 76 -5.20 1.98 -15.44
N LEU A 77 -5.83 1.61 -14.33
CA LEU A 77 -6.63 0.38 -14.22
C LEU A 77 -7.88 0.39 -15.11
N GLU A 78 -8.42 1.57 -15.43
CA GLU A 78 -9.54 1.70 -16.36
C GLU A 78 -9.14 1.38 -17.83
N LEU A 79 -7.83 1.31 -18.12
CA LEU A 79 -7.32 0.94 -19.43
C LEU A 79 -7.24 -0.57 -19.62
N PRO A 80 -7.44 -1.08 -20.86
CA PRO A 80 -7.06 -2.44 -21.19
C PRO A 80 -5.59 -2.70 -20.83
N ARG A 81 -5.28 -3.91 -20.36
CA ARG A 81 -3.95 -4.24 -19.81
C ARG A 81 -2.80 -3.94 -20.77
N GLU A 82 -3.00 -4.22 -22.04
CA GLU A 82 -2.04 -4.01 -23.13
C GLU A 82 -1.78 -2.54 -23.46
N ARG A 83 -2.65 -1.63 -22.98
CA ARG A 83 -2.52 -0.18 -23.17
C ARG A 83 -2.08 0.56 -21.93
N ARG A 84 -1.82 -0.16 -20.83
CA ARG A 84 -1.34 0.45 -19.59
C ARG A 84 0.09 0.91 -19.73
N PRO A 85 0.37 2.20 -19.50
CA PRO A 85 1.75 2.70 -19.51
C PRO A 85 2.51 2.16 -18.30
N VAL A 86 3.82 2.13 -18.43
CA VAL A 86 4.68 1.89 -17.25
C VAL A 86 4.64 3.10 -16.34
N LEU A 87 4.47 2.88 -15.04
CA LEU A 87 4.41 3.94 -14.04
C LEU A 87 5.80 4.28 -13.47
N GLY A 88 5.97 5.52 -13.08
CA GLY A 88 7.04 5.99 -12.20
C GLY A 88 6.42 6.79 -11.05
N TYR A 89 7.07 6.81 -9.90
CA TYR A 89 6.59 7.54 -8.73
C TYR A 89 7.68 8.42 -8.13
N ILE A 90 7.36 9.70 -7.96
CA ILE A 90 8.16 10.69 -7.22
C ILE A 90 7.35 11.10 -5.99
N PRO A 91 7.67 10.56 -4.81
CA PRO A 91 6.94 10.84 -3.58
C PRO A 91 7.15 12.29 -3.12
N ALA A 92 6.06 13.04 -3.07
CA ALA A 92 6.05 14.45 -2.68
C ALA A 92 5.09 14.76 -1.51
N GLY A 93 4.43 13.74 -0.99
CA GLY A 93 3.51 13.85 0.14
C GLY A 93 4.20 13.87 1.50
N THR A 94 3.40 13.77 2.56
CA THR A 94 3.90 13.79 3.95
C THR A 94 4.38 12.42 4.39
N THR A 95 3.65 11.36 4.07
CA THR A 95 3.89 9.99 4.56
C THR A 95 4.63 9.14 3.54
N ASN A 96 4.09 9.07 2.32
CA ASN A 96 4.67 8.35 1.19
C ASN A 96 5.03 6.89 1.54
N ASP A 97 4.11 6.18 2.19
CA ASP A 97 4.38 4.83 2.71
C ASP A 97 4.79 3.85 1.61
N PHE A 98 4.13 3.94 0.45
CA PHE A 98 4.43 3.04 -0.66
C PHE A 98 5.84 3.23 -1.26
N SER A 99 6.43 4.41 -1.11
CA SER A 99 7.80 4.67 -1.56
C SER A 99 8.84 3.78 -0.87
N ARG A 100 8.59 3.40 0.40
CA ARG A 100 9.44 2.49 1.16
C ARG A 100 9.36 1.07 0.64
N THR A 101 8.17 0.66 0.23
CA THR A 101 7.93 -0.67 -0.35
C THR A 101 8.58 -0.80 -1.72
N LEU A 102 8.56 0.26 -2.52
CA LEU A 102 9.24 0.34 -3.82
C LEU A 102 10.76 0.57 -3.70
N GLU A 103 11.30 0.71 -2.48
CA GLU A 103 12.73 0.99 -2.22
C GLU A 103 13.25 2.23 -2.96
N LEU A 104 12.41 3.26 -3.06
CA LEU A 104 12.77 4.48 -3.76
C LEU A 104 13.85 5.28 -3.00
N PRO A 105 14.76 5.95 -3.72
CA PRO A 105 15.76 6.82 -3.12
C PRO A 105 15.11 8.05 -2.45
N ARG A 106 15.94 8.90 -1.85
CA ARG A 106 15.44 10.04 -1.07
C ARG A 106 15.63 11.39 -1.75
N THR A 107 16.54 11.49 -2.69
CA THR A 107 16.81 12.74 -3.40
C THR A 107 16.03 12.84 -4.69
N LEU A 108 15.62 14.04 -5.07
CA LEU A 108 14.80 14.23 -6.26
C LEU A 108 15.50 13.79 -7.57
N PRO A 109 16.80 14.08 -7.80
CA PRO A 109 17.48 13.56 -8.99
C PRO A 109 17.45 12.04 -9.07
N GLU A 110 17.79 11.35 -7.99
CA GLU A 110 17.77 9.87 -7.93
C GLU A 110 16.36 9.32 -8.12
N LEU A 111 15.34 9.97 -7.53
CA LEU A 111 13.92 9.60 -7.74
C LEU A 111 13.52 9.73 -9.20
N ALA A 112 13.92 10.80 -9.87
CA ALA A 112 13.65 11.01 -11.30
C ALA A 112 14.41 9.97 -12.15
N GLU A 113 15.65 9.66 -11.78
CA GLU A 113 16.43 8.60 -12.44
C GLU A 113 15.67 7.28 -12.38
N VAL A 114 15.29 6.83 -11.18
CA VAL A 114 14.52 5.60 -10.99
C VAL A 114 13.19 5.64 -11.73
N ALA A 115 12.43 6.74 -11.63
CA ALA A 115 11.12 6.83 -12.27
C ALA A 115 11.18 6.73 -13.80
N GLY A 116 12.29 7.11 -14.42
CA GLY A 116 12.53 7.03 -15.87
C GLY A 116 13.29 5.77 -16.32
N GLU A 117 13.85 4.99 -15.38
CA GLU A 117 14.70 3.82 -15.65
C GLU A 117 13.94 2.54 -16.01
N VAL A 118 14.70 1.47 -16.25
CA VAL A 118 14.23 0.17 -16.77
C VAL A 118 14.06 -0.88 -15.67
N VAL A 119 14.40 -0.57 -14.41
CA VAL A 119 14.15 -1.48 -13.29
C VAL A 119 12.67 -1.43 -12.98
N LEU A 120 11.94 -2.40 -13.50
CA LEU A 120 10.49 -2.47 -13.47
C LEU A 120 10.02 -3.65 -12.64
N ARG A 121 8.90 -3.48 -11.98
CA ARG A 121 8.19 -4.54 -11.28
C ARG A 121 6.72 -4.49 -11.61
N ASP A 122 6.16 -5.65 -11.93
CA ASP A 122 4.71 -5.81 -11.94
C ASP A 122 4.26 -5.91 -10.50
N ILE A 123 3.20 -5.22 -10.15
CA ILE A 123 2.65 -5.25 -8.79
C ILE A 123 1.15 -5.53 -8.81
N ASP A 124 0.72 -6.18 -7.76
CA ASP A 124 -0.67 -6.45 -7.49
C ASP A 124 -1.36 -5.17 -6.99
N VAL A 125 -2.64 -5.02 -7.33
CA VAL A 125 -3.49 -3.92 -6.85
C VAL A 125 -4.74 -4.50 -6.23
N GLY A 126 -5.16 -3.98 -5.09
CA GLY A 126 -6.39 -4.42 -4.43
C GLY A 126 -7.61 -3.68 -4.93
N LEU A 127 -8.74 -4.38 -4.88
CA LEU A 127 -10.07 -3.79 -5.00
C LEU A 127 -10.84 -4.05 -3.71
N ALA A 128 -11.33 -2.99 -3.06
CA ALA A 128 -12.30 -3.08 -1.98
C ALA A 128 -13.63 -2.52 -2.49
N GLU A 129 -14.66 -3.34 -2.60
CA GLU A 129 -15.94 -2.97 -3.21
C GLU A 129 -15.79 -2.27 -4.58
N GLY A 130 -14.85 -2.76 -5.39
CA GLY A 130 -14.54 -2.19 -6.71
C GLY A 130 -13.67 -0.94 -6.68
N ASN A 131 -13.36 -0.38 -5.52
CA ASN A 131 -12.46 0.76 -5.37
C ASN A 131 -11.01 0.29 -5.24
N PRO A 132 -10.09 0.73 -6.10
CA PRO A 132 -8.71 0.28 -6.05
C PRO A 132 -7.93 0.90 -4.89
N PHE A 133 -7.03 0.09 -4.33
CA PHE A 133 -5.99 0.53 -3.42
C PHE A 133 -4.63 -0.06 -3.83
N THR A 134 -3.60 0.73 -3.66
CA THR A 134 -2.25 0.38 -4.14
C THR A 134 -1.47 -0.41 -3.10
N TYR A 135 -1.64 -0.08 -1.81
CA TYR A 135 -0.83 -0.70 -0.76
C TYR A 135 -1.59 -1.12 0.49
N VAL A 136 -2.72 -0.48 0.84
CA VAL A 136 -3.49 -0.87 2.04
C VAL A 136 -4.96 -0.51 1.99
N ALA A 137 -5.80 -1.44 2.41
CA ALA A 137 -7.17 -1.22 2.87
C ALA A 137 -7.23 -1.54 4.36
N ALA A 138 -7.85 -0.67 5.18
CA ALA A 138 -7.91 -0.88 6.63
C ALA A 138 -9.21 -0.35 7.24
N PHE A 139 -9.61 -0.94 8.37
CA PHE A 139 -10.72 -0.49 9.21
C PHE A 139 -10.33 -0.44 10.68
N GLY A 140 -11.13 0.27 11.48
CA GLY A 140 -11.03 0.31 12.93
C GLY A 140 -10.09 1.37 13.46
N LEU A 141 -9.38 1.09 14.55
CA LEU A 141 -8.49 2.07 15.18
C LEU A 141 -7.51 2.64 14.16
N PHE A 142 -7.31 3.96 14.21
CA PHE A 142 -6.44 4.77 13.34
C PHE A 142 -7.01 5.10 11.95
N THR A 143 -8.18 4.60 11.58
CA THR A 143 -8.85 5.02 10.35
C THR A 143 -9.70 6.27 10.55
N ASP A 144 -10.21 6.51 11.76
CA ASP A 144 -11.00 7.70 12.14
C ASP A 144 -10.15 8.91 12.54
N VAL A 145 -8.84 8.75 12.63
CA VAL A 145 -7.97 9.88 12.98
C VAL A 145 -7.91 10.82 11.80
N SER A 146 -8.72 11.84 11.86
CA SER A 146 -8.63 13.03 11.03
C SER A 146 -7.16 13.44 10.93
N TYR A 147 -6.57 13.31 9.75
CA TYR A 147 -5.16 13.63 9.43
C TYR A 147 -4.75 15.08 9.70
N SER A 148 -5.53 15.81 10.50
CA SER A 148 -5.33 17.21 10.86
C SER A 148 -4.29 17.47 11.95
N THR A 149 -3.70 16.42 12.57
CA THR A 149 -2.71 16.60 13.63
C THR A 149 -1.28 16.28 13.16
N PRO A 150 -0.43 17.28 12.94
CA PRO A 150 0.86 17.13 12.23
C PRO A 150 2.01 16.46 13.01
N GLN A 151 1.79 15.90 14.19
CA GLN A 151 2.89 15.42 15.07
C GLN A 151 2.93 13.92 15.36
N VAL A 152 2.17 13.10 14.64
CA VAL A 152 2.02 11.65 14.93
C VAL A 152 3.18 10.77 14.43
N ASN A 153 4.19 11.34 13.79
CA ASN A 153 5.12 10.61 12.91
C ASN A 153 6.40 10.03 13.55
N LYS A 154 6.53 9.83 14.86
CA LYS A 154 7.83 9.34 15.36
C LYS A 154 7.86 8.04 16.15
N ASN A 155 6.75 7.51 16.65
CA ASN A 155 6.68 6.18 17.29
C ASN A 155 5.24 5.72 17.37
N LEU A 156 4.79 4.96 16.41
CA LEU A 156 3.40 4.51 16.39
C LEU A 156 3.11 3.44 17.44
N LEU A 157 4.08 2.60 17.83
CA LEU A 157 3.97 1.81 19.07
C LEU A 157 3.76 2.71 20.29
N GLY A 158 4.45 3.87 20.35
CA GLY A 158 4.21 4.90 21.37
C GLY A 158 2.84 5.56 21.22
N HIS A 159 2.34 5.73 20.00
CA HIS A 159 1.00 6.28 19.76
C HIS A 159 -0.09 5.25 20.07
N PHE A 160 0.12 4.00 19.71
CA PHE A 160 -0.73 2.88 20.12
C PHE A 160 -0.83 2.82 21.65
N ALA A 161 0.32 2.85 22.36
CA ALA A 161 0.36 2.90 23.80
C ALA A 161 -0.29 4.17 24.37
N TYR A 162 -0.08 5.34 23.75
CA TYR A 162 -0.65 6.63 24.17
C TYR A 162 -2.17 6.71 23.94
N VAL A 163 -2.68 6.23 22.82
CA VAL A 163 -4.12 6.12 22.55
C VAL A 163 -4.77 5.20 23.57
N LEU A 164 -4.09 4.14 23.94
CA LEU A 164 -4.54 3.19 24.97
C LEU A 164 -4.51 3.78 26.37
N GLU A 165 -3.46 4.47 26.73
CA GLU A 165 -3.33 5.19 28.01
C GLU A 165 -4.38 6.30 28.13
N GLY A 166 -4.65 7.01 27.02
CA GLY A 166 -5.69 8.05 26.93
C GLY A 166 -7.13 7.54 26.98
N MET A 167 -7.38 6.31 26.55
CA MET A 167 -8.72 5.69 26.62
C MET A 167 -9.11 5.19 28.02
N GLY A 168 -8.19 5.13 28.96
CA GLY A 168 -8.40 4.96 30.40
C GLY A 168 -9.15 3.68 30.86
N LYS A 169 -9.91 3.02 29.95
CA LYS A 169 -10.59 1.75 30.17
C LYS A 169 -10.70 0.97 28.89
N LEU A 170 -10.34 -0.31 28.91
CA LEU A 170 -10.45 -1.26 27.79
C LEU A 170 -11.87 -1.35 27.20
N SER A 171 -12.91 -1.05 28.04
CA SER A 171 -14.31 -1.06 27.64
C SER A 171 -14.69 0.01 26.59
N ASN A 172 -13.89 1.06 26.42
CA ASN A 172 -14.21 2.20 25.55
C ASN A 172 -13.58 2.09 24.16
N ILE A 173 -12.88 0.97 23.87
CA ILE A 173 -12.27 0.77 22.56
C ILE A 173 -13.35 0.33 21.59
N PRO A 174 -13.58 1.07 20.49
CA PRO A 174 -14.49 0.63 19.45
C PRO A 174 -14.04 -0.73 18.89
N SER A 175 -14.97 -1.66 18.79
CA SER A 175 -14.72 -2.96 18.19
C SER A 175 -15.84 -3.33 17.25
N TYR A 176 -15.50 -4.13 16.26
CA TYR A 176 -16.38 -4.58 15.21
C TYR A 176 -16.50 -6.09 15.28
N HIS A 177 -17.71 -6.60 15.54
CA HIS A 177 -17.96 -8.04 15.48
C HIS A 177 -18.04 -8.44 14.01
N MET A 178 -17.06 -9.22 13.57
CA MET A 178 -16.93 -9.61 12.16
C MET A 178 -16.70 -11.09 11.99
N ARG A 179 -17.31 -11.62 10.93
CA ARG A 179 -16.87 -12.85 10.30
C ARG A 179 -15.98 -12.49 9.11
N VAL A 180 -14.78 -13.06 9.08
CA VAL A 180 -13.81 -12.86 8.01
C VAL A 180 -13.58 -14.19 7.34
N SER A 181 -13.93 -14.29 6.06
CA SER A 181 -13.70 -15.47 5.22
C SER A 181 -12.69 -15.13 4.13
N ALA A 182 -11.78 -16.07 3.85
CA ALA A 182 -10.73 -15.91 2.84
C ALA A 182 -10.63 -17.15 1.97
N ASP A 183 -9.95 -17.01 0.83
CA ASP A 183 -9.67 -18.10 -0.09
C ASP A 183 -9.06 -19.31 0.65
N GLY A 184 -9.36 -20.52 0.14
CA GLY A 184 -8.95 -21.76 0.78
C GLY A 184 -9.81 -22.21 1.96
N GLY A 185 -10.96 -21.55 2.21
CA GLY A 185 -11.93 -21.95 3.24
C GLY A 185 -11.51 -21.52 4.64
N ARG A 186 -10.60 -20.55 4.76
CA ARG A 186 -10.25 -19.97 6.04
C ARG A 186 -11.38 -19.08 6.55
N GLU A 187 -11.81 -19.31 7.76
CA GLU A 187 -12.79 -18.48 8.45
C GLU A 187 -12.28 -18.10 9.84
N THR A 188 -12.54 -16.87 10.26
CA THR A 188 -12.34 -16.42 11.64
C THR A 188 -13.47 -15.46 12.01
N GLU A 189 -13.94 -15.54 13.24
CA GLU A 189 -15.01 -14.71 13.77
C GLU A 189 -14.59 -14.13 15.13
N GLY A 190 -14.98 -12.91 15.43
CA GLY A 190 -14.70 -12.27 16.70
C GLY A 190 -14.84 -10.76 16.67
N ASP A 191 -14.52 -10.16 17.80
CA ASP A 191 -14.48 -8.71 17.96
C ASP A 191 -13.09 -8.17 17.62
N PHE A 192 -13.00 -7.36 16.58
CA PHE A 192 -11.74 -6.79 16.12
C PHE A 192 -11.73 -5.28 16.35
N ILE A 193 -10.61 -4.76 16.81
CA ILE A 193 -10.37 -3.32 16.96
C ILE A 193 -9.68 -2.71 15.75
N TYR A 194 -9.02 -3.54 14.92
CA TYR A 194 -8.31 -3.15 13.73
C TYR A 194 -8.20 -4.31 12.75
N GLY A 195 -8.30 -4.02 11.48
CA GLY A 195 -7.97 -4.94 10.41
C GLY A 195 -7.36 -4.23 9.23
N MET A 196 -6.41 -4.90 8.58
CA MET A 196 -5.81 -4.42 7.33
C MET A 196 -5.62 -5.55 6.34
N VAL A 197 -5.70 -5.19 5.07
CA VAL A 197 -5.34 -5.99 3.90
C VAL A 197 -4.38 -5.16 3.08
N GLY A 198 -3.20 -5.67 2.81
CA GLY A 198 -2.23 -4.84 2.13
C GLY A 198 -1.12 -5.60 1.43
N ASN A 199 -0.45 -4.88 0.55
CA ASN A 199 0.71 -5.32 -0.20
C ASN A 199 1.87 -4.36 0.09
N THR A 200 2.26 -4.27 1.37
CA THR A 200 3.25 -3.28 1.81
C THR A 200 4.03 -3.76 3.02
N VAL A 201 5.31 -3.40 3.05
CA VAL A 201 6.17 -3.66 4.20
C VAL A 201 5.92 -2.71 5.38
N SER A 202 5.15 -1.63 5.15
CA SER A 202 4.89 -0.63 6.20
C SER A 202 3.54 0.02 6.00
N VAL A 203 2.76 0.11 7.06
CA VAL A 203 1.47 0.82 7.08
C VAL A 203 1.50 1.84 8.19
N GLY A 204 1.43 3.13 7.82
CA GLY A 204 1.38 4.26 8.77
C GLY A 204 2.53 4.25 9.79
N GLY A 205 3.58 3.47 9.57
CA GLY A 205 4.62 3.17 10.56
C GLY A 205 4.16 2.29 11.73
N LEU A 206 2.92 1.73 11.70
CA LEU A 206 2.36 0.85 12.73
C LEU A 206 2.91 -0.56 12.64
N VAL A 207 2.84 -1.12 11.45
CA VAL A 207 3.29 -2.47 11.17
C VAL A 207 4.42 -2.35 10.18
N SER A 208 5.56 -2.94 10.50
CA SER A 208 6.67 -3.08 9.55
C SER A 208 6.89 -4.56 9.34
N LEU A 209 6.29 -5.12 8.30
CA LEU A 209 6.49 -6.51 7.93
C LEU A 209 7.92 -6.74 7.42
N PRO A 210 8.52 -7.90 7.69
CA PRO A 210 9.78 -8.27 7.09
C PRO A 210 9.66 -8.24 5.57
N ARG A 211 10.61 -7.57 4.92
CA ARG A 211 10.59 -7.36 3.46
C ARG A 211 10.63 -8.65 2.64
N ASP A 212 11.16 -9.71 3.20
CA ASP A 212 11.21 -11.05 2.62
C ASP A 212 9.86 -11.79 2.69
N LYS A 213 8.92 -11.29 3.48
CA LYS A 213 7.57 -11.87 3.64
C LYS A 213 6.51 -11.16 2.80
N VAL A 214 6.79 -9.98 2.25
CA VAL A 214 5.86 -9.23 1.41
C VAL A 214 6.30 -9.34 -0.04
N LEU A 215 5.51 -10.05 -0.84
CA LEU A 215 5.72 -10.21 -2.27
C LEU A 215 4.68 -9.37 -3.02
N LEU A 216 5.13 -8.40 -3.83
CA LEU A 216 4.25 -7.45 -4.49
C LEU A 216 3.53 -8.02 -5.74
N ASP A 217 3.88 -9.23 -6.16
CA ASP A 217 3.50 -9.83 -7.44
C ASP A 217 3.09 -11.31 -7.35
N ASP A 218 2.73 -11.80 -6.15
CA ASP A 218 2.38 -13.21 -5.92
C ASP A 218 0.86 -13.49 -5.97
N GLY A 219 0.05 -12.46 -6.22
CA GLY A 219 -1.41 -12.55 -6.28
C GLY A 219 -2.09 -12.62 -4.91
N ARG A 220 -1.39 -12.26 -3.83
CA ARG A 220 -1.91 -12.33 -2.46
C ARG A 220 -1.63 -11.04 -1.71
N PHE A 221 -2.41 -10.82 -0.67
CA PHE A 221 -2.21 -9.73 0.30
C PHE A 221 -1.96 -10.30 1.68
N GLU A 222 -1.17 -9.60 2.47
CA GLU A 222 -1.08 -9.80 3.90
C GLU A 222 -2.32 -9.24 4.58
N VAL A 223 -2.99 -10.10 5.36
CA VAL A 223 -4.13 -9.75 6.20
C VAL A 223 -3.66 -9.76 7.64
N ILE A 224 -3.92 -8.67 8.37
CA ILE A 224 -3.65 -8.57 9.80
C ILE A 224 -4.94 -8.16 10.50
N LEU A 225 -5.33 -8.93 11.50
CA LEU A 225 -6.49 -8.66 12.34
C LEU A 225 -6.04 -8.57 13.79
N ILE A 226 -6.47 -7.51 14.49
CA ILE A 226 -6.20 -7.33 15.92
C ILE A 226 -7.52 -7.49 16.67
N ARG A 227 -7.59 -8.53 17.53
CA ARG A 227 -8.75 -8.78 18.36
C ARG A 227 -8.88 -7.74 19.45
N ARG A 228 -10.11 -7.51 19.92
CA ARG A 228 -10.36 -6.69 21.08
C ARG A 228 -9.71 -7.34 22.31
N PRO A 229 -8.83 -6.63 23.01
CA PRO A 229 -8.25 -7.14 24.24
C PRO A 229 -9.29 -7.10 25.37
N GLU A 230 -9.37 -8.16 26.14
CA GLU A 230 -10.26 -8.27 27.29
C GLU A 230 -9.55 -7.89 28.59
N ASN A 231 -8.24 -8.03 28.63
CA ASN A 231 -7.42 -7.81 29.81
C ASN A 231 -5.99 -7.34 29.48
N GLY A 232 -5.22 -7.02 30.50
CA GLY A 232 -3.84 -6.52 30.34
C GLY A 232 -2.87 -7.53 29.71
N LYS A 233 -3.14 -8.84 29.80
CA LYS A 233 -2.30 -9.87 29.18
C LYS A 233 -2.50 -9.89 27.65
N ASP A 234 -3.75 -9.69 27.20
CA ASP A 234 -4.05 -9.61 25.77
C ASP A 234 -3.31 -8.42 25.14
N TRP A 235 -3.26 -7.30 25.88
CA TRP A 235 -2.47 -6.15 25.47
C TRP A 235 -0.99 -6.45 25.30
N GLN A 236 -0.40 -7.12 26.28
CA GLN A 236 1.01 -7.52 26.18
C GLN A 236 1.23 -8.44 24.98
N SER A 237 0.30 -9.37 24.74
CA SER A 237 0.34 -10.26 23.58
C SER A 237 0.27 -9.49 22.26
N ILE A 238 -0.63 -8.49 22.15
CA ILE A 238 -0.73 -7.62 20.96
C ILE A 238 0.58 -6.85 20.74
N LEU A 239 1.08 -6.18 21.79
CA LEU A 239 2.33 -5.41 21.68
C LEU A 239 3.52 -6.31 21.32
N THR A 240 3.61 -7.49 21.90
CA THR A 240 4.65 -8.46 21.59
C THR A 240 4.54 -8.91 20.13
N ALA A 241 3.36 -9.33 19.68
CA ALA A 241 3.15 -9.79 18.31
C ALA A 241 3.47 -8.69 17.26
N LEU A 242 3.09 -7.44 17.54
CA LEU A 242 3.40 -6.30 16.66
C LEU A 242 4.89 -5.91 16.67
N THR A 243 5.60 -6.21 17.77
CA THR A 243 7.03 -5.92 17.91
C THR A 243 7.89 -7.01 17.31
N THR A 244 7.54 -8.27 17.56
CA THR A 244 8.30 -9.46 17.08
C THR A 244 7.90 -9.86 15.68
N LEU A 245 6.72 -9.41 15.20
CA LEU A 245 6.10 -9.81 13.93
C LEU A 245 5.84 -11.33 13.85
N GLU A 246 5.71 -11.95 15.01
CA GLU A 246 5.27 -13.34 15.16
C GLU A 246 3.73 -13.35 15.21
N LEU A 247 3.11 -13.36 14.03
CA LEU A 247 1.67 -13.37 13.88
C LEU A 247 1.16 -14.81 13.97
N ALA A 248 0.34 -15.07 14.97
CA ALA A 248 -0.29 -16.39 15.15
C ALA A 248 -1.46 -16.56 14.16
N GLN A 249 -1.81 -17.82 13.88
CA GLN A 249 -3.00 -18.10 13.06
C GLN A 249 -4.31 -17.83 13.80
N ASP A 250 -4.30 -18.01 15.12
CA ASP A 250 -5.44 -17.77 16.02
C ASP A 250 -4.91 -17.16 17.33
N GLY A 251 -4.67 -15.86 17.32
CA GLY A 251 -4.14 -15.13 18.47
C GLY A 251 -4.77 -13.76 18.64
N ALA A 252 -4.25 -12.99 19.60
CA ALA A 252 -4.63 -11.60 19.78
C ALA A 252 -4.34 -10.76 18.54
N VAL A 253 -3.31 -11.15 17.77
CA VAL A 253 -3.02 -10.65 16.43
C VAL A 253 -2.96 -11.85 15.48
N THR A 254 -3.88 -11.87 14.53
CA THR A 254 -3.95 -12.92 13.50
C THR A 254 -3.35 -12.39 12.21
N GLY A 255 -2.46 -13.17 11.58
CA GLY A 255 -1.85 -12.84 10.29
C GLY A 255 -1.93 -14.00 9.30
N PHE A 256 -2.31 -13.71 8.06
CA PHE A 256 -2.34 -14.68 6.96
C PHE A 256 -2.27 -13.97 5.61
N ALA A 257 -2.02 -14.74 4.53
CA ALA A 257 -2.07 -14.22 3.18
C ALA A 257 -3.27 -14.78 2.42
N ALA A 258 -3.94 -13.93 1.60
CA ALA A 258 -5.10 -14.31 0.81
C ALA A 258 -5.23 -13.47 -0.48
N SER A 259 -5.92 -14.01 -1.48
CA SER A 259 -6.23 -13.32 -2.74
C SER A 259 -7.63 -12.73 -2.77
N GLU A 260 -8.58 -13.36 -2.08
CA GLU A 260 -9.95 -12.88 -1.92
C GLU A 260 -10.36 -12.98 -0.45
N ILE A 261 -10.90 -11.89 0.10
CA ILE A 261 -11.30 -11.81 1.49
C ILE A 261 -12.66 -11.12 1.56
N THR A 262 -13.54 -11.66 2.39
CA THR A 262 -14.84 -11.07 2.72
C THR A 262 -14.90 -10.77 4.21
N PHE A 263 -15.24 -9.53 4.52
CA PHE A 263 -15.50 -9.08 5.88
C PHE A 263 -17.00 -8.84 6.03
N GLU A 264 -17.65 -9.60 6.90
CA GLU A 264 -19.07 -9.45 7.22
C GLU A 264 -19.20 -8.91 8.64
N CYS A 265 -19.72 -7.69 8.77
CA CYS A 265 -19.95 -7.03 10.04
C CYS A 265 -21.44 -6.83 10.29
N GLY A 266 -21.87 -7.01 11.52
CA GLY A 266 -23.27 -6.76 11.90
C GLY A 266 -23.68 -5.27 11.87
N GLN A 267 -22.73 -4.37 11.63
CA GLN A 267 -22.91 -2.91 11.53
C GLN A 267 -22.08 -2.36 10.38
N SER A 268 -22.47 -1.16 9.90
CA SER A 268 -21.66 -0.45 8.90
C SER A 268 -20.29 -0.11 9.46
N THR A 269 -19.25 -0.35 8.67
CA THR A 269 -17.85 -0.17 9.04
C THR A 269 -17.15 0.70 8.02
N ALA A 270 -16.55 1.80 8.48
CA ALA A 270 -15.77 2.70 7.65
C ALA A 270 -14.41 2.08 7.30
N TRP A 271 -14.04 2.15 6.03
CA TRP A 271 -12.76 1.71 5.51
C TRP A 271 -11.91 2.87 5.02
N THR A 272 -10.62 2.73 5.13
CA THR A 272 -9.65 3.60 4.45
C THR A 272 -8.93 2.81 3.38
N LEU A 273 -8.70 3.44 2.23
CA LEU A 273 -7.94 2.90 1.11
C LEU A 273 -6.77 3.85 0.84
N ASP A 274 -5.55 3.36 1.01
CA ASP A 274 -4.32 4.15 0.88
C ASP A 274 -4.35 5.45 1.73
N GLY A 275 -5.01 5.36 2.91
CA GLY A 275 -5.15 6.49 3.83
C GLY A 275 -6.26 7.49 3.51
N GLU A 276 -7.06 7.26 2.47
CA GLU A 276 -8.25 8.04 2.12
C GLU A 276 -9.52 7.29 2.51
N PHE A 277 -10.64 8.02 2.72
CA PHE A 277 -11.94 7.38 2.99
C PHE A 277 -12.37 6.52 1.80
N GLY A 278 -12.53 5.22 2.05
CA GLY A 278 -12.84 4.19 1.05
C GLY A 278 -14.31 3.75 0.99
N GLY A 279 -15.15 4.30 1.86
CA GLY A 279 -16.56 3.92 1.97
C GLY A 279 -16.91 3.34 3.34
N GLU A 280 -18.20 3.09 3.55
CA GLU A 280 -18.74 2.55 4.79
C GLU A 280 -19.84 1.53 4.47
N GLN A 281 -19.62 0.26 4.81
CA GLN A 281 -20.53 -0.84 4.52
C GLN A 281 -20.48 -1.96 5.56
N ALA A 282 -21.56 -2.78 5.61
CA ALA A 282 -21.62 -3.93 6.51
C ALA A 282 -20.87 -5.16 5.95
N VAL A 283 -20.76 -5.26 4.64
CA VAL A 283 -20.00 -6.31 3.96
C VAL A 283 -18.96 -5.67 3.07
N THR A 284 -17.71 -6.12 3.16
CA THR A 284 -16.62 -5.62 2.32
C THR A 284 -15.91 -6.80 1.66
N HIS A 285 -15.94 -6.82 0.34
CA HIS A 285 -15.18 -7.78 -0.46
C HIS A 285 -13.88 -7.16 -0.93
N VAL A 286 -12.78 -7.80 -0.60
CA VAL A 286 -11.45 -7.40 -1.04
C VAL A 286 -10.91 -8.46 -1.99
N LYS A 287 -10.45 -8.02 -3.15
CA LYS A 287 -9.92 -8.89 -4.21
C LYS A 287 -8.56 -8.40 -4.69
N ASN A 288 -7.64 -9.34 -4.90
CA ASN A 288 -6.37 -9.07 -5.56
C ASN A 288 -6.53 -9.05 -7.08
N LEU A 289 -5.97 -8.04 -7.72
CA LEU A 289 -5.74 -7.97 -9.16
C LEU A 289 -4.25 -8.24 -9.40
N PRO A 290 -3.88 -9.47 -9.77
CA PRO A 290 -2.48 -9.85 -9.85
C PRO A 290 -1.76 -9.11 -10.99
N GLN A 291 -0.58 -8.58 -10.67
CA GLN A 291 0.31 -7.91 -11.62
C GLN A 291 -0.44 -6.85 -12.45
N ALA A 292 -1.28 -6.05 -11.77
CA ALA A 292 -2.22 -5.14 -12.43
C ALA A 292 -1.55 -3.94 -13.08
N ILE A 293 -0.41 -3.50 -12.55
CA ILE A 293 0.37 -2.37 -13.08
C ILE A 293 1.86 -2.72 -13.09
N THR A 294 2.60 -2.10 -14.00
CA THR A 294 4.06 -2.14 -14.03
C THR A 294 4.60 -0.80 -13.54
N ILE A 295 5.49 -0.81 -12.53
CA ILE A 295 6.04 0.40 -11.92
C ILE A 295 7.56 0.34 -11.81
N ALA A 296 8.23 1.49 -11.97
CA ALA A 296 9.65 1.63 -11.72
C ALA A 296 9.94 1.57 -10.21
N CYS A 297 10.97 0.85 -9.82
CA CYS A 297 11.37 0.65 -8.43
C CYS A 297 12.88 0.79 -8.24
N GLY A 298 13.30 0.96 -6.98
CA GLY A 298 14.71 1.07 -6.64
C GLY A 298 15.49 -0.23 -6.94
N PRO A 299 16.81 -0.13 -7.09
CA PRO A 299 17.67 -1.25 -7.52
C PRO A 299 17.64 -2.46 -6.58
N GLY A 300 17.48 -2.25 -5.26
CA GLY A 300 17.35 -3.34 -4.29
C GLY A 300 16.10 -4.20 -4.46
N SER A 301 15.09 -3.70 -5.14
CA SER A 301 13.85 -4.43 -5.45
C SER A 301 14.03 -5.47 -6.58
N ALA A 302 15.04 -5.32 -7.42
CA ALA A 302 15.31 -6.22 -8.54
C ALA A 302 16.06 -7.51 -8.12
N GLU A 303 16.94 -7.42 -7.13
CA GLU A 303 17.78 -8.56 -6.71
C GLU A 303 16.98 -9.69 -6.04
N LYS A 304 15.83 -9.37 -5.43
CA LYS A 304 15.00 -10.35 -4.72
C LYS A 304 14.25 -11.30 -5.63
N ARG A 305 14.00 -10.92 -6.88
CA ARG A 305 13.32 -11.77 -7.86
C ARG A 305 14.17 -13.00 -8.27
N THR A 306 15.49 -12.87 -8.26
CA THR A 306 16.44 -13.96 -8.54
C THR A 306 16.53 -14.93 -7.38
N ALA A 307 16.64 -14.44 -6.15
CA ALA A 307 16.75 -15.28 -4.96
C ALA A 307 15.49 -16.12 -4.67
N SER A 308 14.29 -15.56 -4.92
CA SER A 308 13.02 -16.28 -4.73
C SER A 308 12.78 -17.36 -5.79
N LYS A 309 13.18 -17.13 -7.05
CA LYS A 309 13.04 -18.15 -8.11
C LYS A 309 14.03 -19.32 -7.93
N ASP A 310 15.22 -19.07 -7.43
CA ASP A 310 16.21 -20.10 -7.15
C ASP A 310 15.86 -20.94 -5.92
N GLY A 311 15.18 -20.34 -4.91
CA GLY A 311 14.67 -21.04 -3.74
C GLY A 311 13.53 -22.02 -4.06
N LEU A 312 12.67 -21.72 -5.02
CA LEU A 312 11.57 -22.59 -5.45
C LEU A 312 12.03 -23.73 -6.38
N ALA A 313 13.14 -23.54 -7.13
CA ALA A 313 13.71 -24.59 -7.98
C ALA A 313 14.50 -25.64 -7.18
N GLY A 314 14.96 -25.30 -5.97
CA GLY A 314 15.71 -26.21 -5.09
C GLY A 314 14.85 -27.20 -4.27
N ALA A 315 13.56 -26.91 -4.09
CA ALA A 315 12.68 -27.71 -3.23
C ALA A 315 12.00 -28.92 -3.91
N SER A 316 12.18 -29.11 -5.23
CA SER A 316 11.52 -30.20 -5.98
C SER A 316 12.38 -31.42 -6.26
N LYS A 317 13.58 -31.55 -5.67
CA LYS A 317 14.46 -32.71 -5.85
C LYS A 317 14.88 -33.33 -4.52
N SER A 318 13.98 -34.01 -3.82
CA SER A 318 14.33 -35.11 -2.92
C SER A 318 13.09 -35.78 -2.36
N THR A 319 12.49 -36.70 -3.10
CA THR A 319 11.79 -37.88 -2.57
C THR A 319 11.61 -38.89 -3.71
N GLN A 320 12.58 -39.77 -3.90
CA GLN A 320 12.31 -41.11 -4.39
C GLN A 320 12.61 -42.07 -3.24
N PRO A 321 11.70 -42.97 -2.86
CA PRO A 321 11.97 -44.05 -1.95
C PRO A 321 12.60 -45.22 -2.75
N SER A 322 13.65 -45.75 -2.17
CA SER A 322 14.20 -47.08 -2.47
C SER A 322 13.38 -48.17 -1.78
#